data_39152cb235095b44f774b1ddcf35d4f6
#
_entry.id   39152cb235095b44f774b1ddcf35d4f6
#
_cell.length_a   1.000
_cell.length_b   1.000
_cell.length_c   1.000
_cell.angle_alpha   90.00
_cell.angle_beta   90.00
_cell.angle_gamma   90.00
#
_symmetry.space_group_name_H-M   'P 1'
#
loop_
_entity.id
_entity.type
_entity.pdbx_description
1 polymer ?
#
loop_
_entity_poly.entity_id
_entity_poly.type
_entity_poly.pdbx_seq_one_letter_code
_entity_poly.pdbx_strand_id
1 'polypeptide(L)' 'MLTTSEQKIYDLLVNQGMRTRDIAHYLGYTSRTLENKISSILQKKQVTSQKELIVKHYKEIILRGTLCPSVSNP' A
#
# COMPACT_ATOMS: atom_id res chain seq x y z
N MET A 1 -1.78 -9.92 -9.56
CA MET A 1 -1.36 -8.68 -10.16
C MET A 1 -2.42 -7.62 -9.99
N LEU A 2 -2.01 -6.40 -9.69
CA LEU A 2 -2.96 -5.33 -9.44
C LEU A 2 -3.41 -4.69 -10.75
N THR A 3 -4.70 -4.27 -10.77
CA THR A 3 -5.19 -3.49 -11.90
C THR A 3 -4.60 -2.06 -11.82
N THR A 4 -4.78 -1.28 -12.88
CA THR A 4 -4.29 0.10 -12.89
C THR A 4 -4.86 0.90 -11.71
N SER A 5 -6.15 0.76 -11.44
CA SER A 5 -6.77 1.46 -10.32
C SER A 5 -6.20 1.00 -8.99
N GLU A 6 -6.03 -0.29 -8.83
CA GLU A 6 -5.47 -0.85 -7.62
C GLU A 6 -4.03 -0.40 -7.41
N GLN A 7 -3.27 -0.35 -8.49
CA GLN A 7 -1.88 0.08 -8.41
C GLN A 7 -1.79 1.54 -7.94
N LYS A 8 -2.67 2.40 -8.44
CA LYS A 8 -2.72 3.78 -8.01
C LYS A 8 -3.01 3.89 -6.53
N ILE A 9 -4.00 3.14 -6.06
CA ILE A 9 -4.36 3.15 -4.65
C ILE A 9 -3.20 2.64 -3.81
N TYR A 10 -2.57 1.57 -4.25
CA TYR A 10 -1.42 0.99 -3.56
C TYR A 10 -0.29 2.02 -3.43
N ASP A 11 0.03 2.71 -4.52
CA ASP A 11 1.08 3.72 -4.50
C ASP A 11 0.77 4.85 -3.53
N LEU A 12 -0.45 5.36 -3.56
CA LEU A 12 -0.84 6.43 -2.65
C LEU A 12 -0.81 5.98 -1.20
N LEU A 13 -1.24 4.76 -0.95
CA LEU A 13 -1.31 4.23 0.39
C LEU A 13 0.08 3.95 0.96
N VAL A 14 0.94 3.35 0.18
CA VAL A 14 2.23 2.85 0.64
C VAL A 14 3.35 3.85 0.40
N ASN A 15 3.46 4.37 -0.80
CA ASN A 15 4.55 5.29 -1.15
C ASN A 15 4.32 6.71 -0.64
N GLN A 16 3.08 7.19 -0.71
CA GLN A 16 2.75 8.54 -0.27
C GLN A 16 2.31 8.60 1.19
N GLY A 17 1.97 7.45 1.76
CA GLY A 17 1.51 7.42 3.14
C GLY A 17 0.17 8.09 3.37
N MET A 18 -0.66 8.18 2.34
CA MET A 18 -1.97 8.82 2.47
C MET A 18 -2.94 7.92 3.21
N ARG A 19 -3.84 8.55 3.94
CA ARG A 19 -4.91 7.83 4.61
C ARG A 19 -5.97 7.42 3.61
N THR A 20 -6.72 6.36 3.93
CA THR A 20 -7.77 5.89 3.03
C THR A 20 -8.78 6.98 2.71
N ARG A 21 -9.15 7.79 3.70
CA ARG A 21 -10.07 8.89 3.48
C ARG A 21 -9.52 9.87 2.43
N ASP A 22 -8.27 10.21 2.55
CA ASP A 22 -7.64 11.16 1.63
C ASP A 22 -7.54 10.58 0.23
N ILE A 23 -7.23 9.30 0.13
CA ILE A 23 -7.16 8.63 -1.16
C ILE A 23 -8.53 8.63 -1.83
N ALA A 24 -9.57 8.32 -1.06
CA ALA A 24 -10.93 8.31 -1.59
C ALA A 24 -11.30 9.68 -2.14
N HIS A 25 -10.99 10.71 -1.39
CA HIS A 25 -11.27 12.07 -1.81
C HIS A 25 -10.47 12.45 -3.05
N TYR A 26 -9.20 12.12 -3.05
CA TYR A 26 -8.30 12.46 -4.15
C TYR A 26 -8.69 11.79 -5.45
N LEU A 27 -9.09 10.52 -5.39
CA LEU A 27 -9.45 9.76 -6.58
C LEU A 27 -10.94 9.81 -6.91
N GLY A 28 -11.75 10.44 -6.04
CA GLY A 28 -13.18 10.55 -6.29
C GLY A 28 -13.98 9.29 -6.00
N TYR A 29 -13.47 8.43 -5.14
CA TYR A 29 -14.18 7.24 -4.72
C TYR A 29 -14.99 7.49 -3.45
N THR A 30 -16.06 6.71 -3.25
CA THR A 30 -16.73 6.68 -1.96
C THR A 30 -15.88 5.83 -1.02
N SER A 31 -16.07 6.02 0.28
CA SER A 31 -15.35 5.25 1.27
C SER A 31 -15.56 3.75 1.06
N ARG A 32 -16.80 3.38 0.79
CA ARG A 32 -17.16 1.98 0.59
C ARG A 32 -16.41 1.37 -0.60
N THR A 33 -16.43 2.09 -1.70
CA THR A 33 -15.76 1.62 -2.92
C THR A 33 -14.27 1.46 -2.67
N LEU A 34 -13.66 2.44 -2.00
CA LEU A 34 -12.23 2.37 -1.72
C LEU A 34 -11.90 1.20 -0.81
N GLU A 35 -12.71 0.98 0.23
CA GLU A 35 -12.50 -0.14 1.13
C GLU A 35 -12.54 -1.47 0.38
N ASN A 36 -13.47 -1.61 -0.55
CA ASN A 36 -13.56 -2.82 -1.35
C ASN A 36 -12.31 -3.01 -2.19
N LYS A 37 -11.80 -1.94 -2.78
CA LYS A 37 -10.60 -2.02 -3.59
C LYS A 37 -9.38 -2.34 -2.75
N ILE A 38 -9.29 -1.76 -1.57
CA ILE A 38 -8.18 -2.04 -0.66
C ILE A 38 -8.23 -3.50 -0.20
N SER A 39 -9.42 -4.01 0.11
CA SER A 39 -9.55 -5.42 0.47
C SER A 39 -9.05 -6.33 -0.64
N SER A 40 -9.36 -5.99 -1.87
CA SER A 40 -8.90 -6.75 -3.03
C SER A 40 -7.38 -6.72 -3.12
N ILE A 41 -6.78 -5.54 -2.90
CA ILE A 41 -5.33 -5.39 -2.91
C ILE A 41 -4.69 -6.25 -1.82
N LEU A 42 -5.26 -6.23 -0.62
CA LEU A 42 -4.74 -7.01 0.48
C LEU A 42 -4.75 -8.50 0.16
N GLN A 43 -5.83 -8.96 -0.43
CA GLN A 43 -5.93 -10.37 -0.84
C GLN A 43 -4.87 -10.71 -1.87
N LYS A 44 -4.70 -9.86 -2.87
CA LYS A 44 -3.73 -10.11 -3.93
C LYS A 44 -2.30 -10.10 -3.43
N LYS A 45 -2.04 -9.29 -2.40
CA LYS A 45 -0.72 -9.23 -1.78
C LYS A 45 -0.56 -10.26 -0.67
N GLN A 46 -1.62 -11.01 -0.37
CA GLN A 46 -1.57 -12.05 0.65
C GLN A 46 -1.25 -11.52 2.04
N VAL A 47 -1.84 -10.38 2.36
CA VAL A 47 -1.74 -9.80 3.70
C VAL A 47 -3.14 -9.59 4.24
N THR A 48 -3.25 -9.41 5.56
CA THR A 48 -4.56 -9.29 6.20
C THR A 48 -4.92 -7.87 6.58
N SER A 49 -3.97 -6.94 6.56
CA SER A 49 -4.24 -5.55 6.94
C SER A 49 -3.35 -4.61 6.17
N GLN A 50 -3.74 -3.33 6.18
CA GLN A 50 -2.95 -2.30 5.53
C GLN A 50 -1.58 -2.17 6.18
N LYS A 51 -1.52 -2.36 7.49
CA LYS A 51 -0.26 -2.29 8.20
C LYS A 51 0.71 -3.36 7.71
N GLU A 52 0.22 -4.58 7.52
CA GLU A 52 1.04 -5.65 6.98
C GLU A 52 1.47 -5.35 5.55
N LEU A 53 0.58 -4.73 4.78
CA LEU A 53 0.90 -4.36 3.42
C LEU A 53 2.09 -3.42 3.37
N ILE A 54 2.07 -2.39 4.22
CA ILE A 54 3.14 -1.42 4.29
C ILE A 54 4.45 -2.06 4.72
N VAL A 55 4.39 -2.92 5.72
CA VAL A 55 5.58 -3.62 6.20
C VAL A 55 6.17 -4.50 5.10
N LYS A 56 5.30 -5.23 4.40
CA LYS A 56 5.76 -6.09 3.31
C LYS A 56 6.42 -5.28 2.21
N HIS A 57 5.85 -4.13 1.88
CA HIS A 57 6.42 -3.25 0.87
C HIS A 57 7.83 -2.81 1.25
N TYR A 58 8.02 -2.38 2.48
CA TYR A 58 9.34 -1.95 2.93
C TYR A 58 10.33 -3.09 2.97
N LYS A 59 9.88 -4.28 3.36
CA LYS A 59 10.77 -5.44 3.35
C LYS A 59 11.24 -5.77 1.93
N GLU A 60 10.34 -5.67 0.98
CA GLU A 60 10.71 -5.93 -0.42
C GLU A 60 11.72 -4.92 -0.92
N ILE A 61 11.54 -3.65 -0.55
CA ILE A 61 12.47 -2.61 -0.94
C ILE A 61 13.85 -2.86 -0.35
N ILE A 62 13.89 -3.19 0.93
CA ILE A 62 15.16 -3.44 1.62
C ILE A 62 15.90 -4.61 1.00
N LEU A 63 15.20 -5.72 0.78
CA LEU A 63 15.82 -6.90 0.21
C LEU A 63 16.35 -6.64 -1.19
N ARG A 64 15.60 -5.88 -1.96
CA ARG A 64 15.98 -5.60 -3.32
C ARG A 64 17.03 -4.51 -3.41
N GLY A 65 16.91 -3.49 -2.57
CA GLY A 65 17.72 -2.31 -2.65
C GLY A 65 19.07 -2.45 -2.03
N THR A 66 19.21 -3.34 -1.14
CA THR A 66 20.44 -3.52 -0.50
C THR A 66 20.92 -2.38 0.31
N LEU A 67 20.23 -1.51 0.53
CA LEU A 67 20.63 -0.41 1.19
C LEU A 67 20.60 -0.51 2.45
N CYS A 68 20.85 -0.55 3.00
CA CYS A 68 20.71 -0.67 4.08
C CYS A 68 20.54 -0.06 4.88
N PRO A 69 20.41 -0.12 5.31
CA PRO A 69 20.03 0.19 6.02
C PRO A 69 20.34 0.33 7.06
N SER A 70 20.72 0.55 7.22
CA SER A 70 20.95 0.67 8.03
C SER A 70 20.48 1.18 8.74
N VAL A 71 20.28 1.44 8.67
CA VAL A 71 19.82 1.83 9.17
C VAL A 71 19.35 1.61 10.02
N SER A 72 19.37 1.61 10.16
CA SER A 72 18.95 1.51 10.79
C SER A 72 18.76 1.27 11.64
N ASN A 73 18.97 1.43 11.99
CA ASN A 73 18.79 1.28 12.81
C ASN A 73 18.70 1.17 13.46
N PRO A 74 18.60 1.15 13.75
CA PRO A 74 18.47 1.05 14.54
C PRO A 74 18.21 1.00 15.13
#